data_b544cc0f89f44f0f8476df55765e00f5
#
_entry.id   b544cc0f89f44f0f8476df55765e00f5
#
_cell.length_a   1.000
_cell.length_b   1.000
_cell.length_c   1.000
_cell.angle_alpha   90.00
_cell.angle_beta   90.00
_cell.angle_gamma   90.00
#
_symmetry.space_group_name_H-M   'P 1'
#
loop_
_entity.id
_entity.type
_entity.pdbx_description
1 polymer ?
#
loop_
_entity_poly.entity_id
_entity_poly.type
_entity_poly.pdbx_seq_one_letter_code
_entity_poly.pdbx_strand_id
1 'polypeptide(L)'
;MCMPARDPAQSRGRRLGERSRASLAAEIRDARLAAGVGQRHVARAAGISQSVISRIERNARPNLTIDEATVICAVLGLRLHVKAYPAGSPVRDAAQLRVATRLRPRVSESFVWRTEVAVGGPGD
;
A
#
# COMPACT_ATOMS: atom_id res chain seq x y z
N MET A 1 -33.11 -13.65 3.50
CA MET A 1 -32.98 -12.79 3.02
C MET A 1 -31.79 -12.61 2.47
N CYS A 2 -31.76 -12.23 1.53
CA CYS A 2 -30.65 -12.12 1.00
C CYS A 2 -29.93 -10.94 1.31
N MET A 3 -28.73 -11.03 1.55
CA MET A 3 -27.96 -9.90 1.66
C MET A 3 -27.83 -9.30 0.36
N PRO A 4 -27.76 -8.07 0.28
CA PRO A 4 -27.46 -7.42 -0.96
C PRO A 4 -26.14 -7.92 -1.44
N ALA A 5 -26.04 -8.13 -2.67
CA ALA A 5 -24.82 -8.59 -3.24
C ALA A 5 -23.74 -7.57 -2.97
N ARG A 6 -22.63 -8.04 -2.51
CA ARG A 6 -21.54 -7.16 -2.25
C ARG A 6 -20.98 -6.69 -3.57
N ASP A 7 -20.61 -5.45 -3.63
CA ASP A 7 -19.99 -4.89 -4.82
C ASP A 7 -18.71 -5.65 -5.10
N PRO A 8 -18.55 -6.22 -6.28
CA PRO A 8 -17.34 -6.96 -6.59
C PRO A 8 -16.08 -6.11 -6.45
N ALA A 9 -16.16 -4.84 -6.77
CA ALA A 9 -15.01 -3.97 -6.60
C ALA A 9 -14.65 -3.83 -5.14
N GLN A 10 -15.64 -3.73 -4.27
CA GLN A 10 -15.39 -3.63 -2.85
C GLN A 10 -14.71 -4.89 -2.32
N SER A 11 -15.23 -6.04 -2.71
CA SER A 11 -14.65 -7.31 -2.28
C SER A 11 -13.24 -7.49 -2.80
N ARG A 12 -13.03 -7.15 -4.06
CA ARG A 12 -11.71 -7.27 -4.67
C ARG A 12 -10.73 -6.35 -3.96
N GLY A 13 -11.17 -5.13 -3.68
CA GLY A 13 -10.30 -4.17 -3.01
C GLY A 13 -9.88 -4.64 -1.63
N ARG A 14 -10.82 -5.23 -0.88
CA ARG A 14 -10.48 -5.72 0.43
C ARG A 14 -9.45 -6.83 0.36
N ARG A 15 -9.62 -7.75 -0.56
CA ARG A 15 -8.67 -8.85 -0.71
C ARG A 15 -7.30 -8.34 -1.10
N LEU A 16 -7.26 -7.38 -2.01
CA LEU A 16 -5.99 -6.82 -2.43
C LEU A 16 -5.32 -6.05 -1.31
N GLY A 17 -6.11 -5.33 -0.52
CA GLY A 17 -5.56 -4.63 0.64
C GLY A 17 -4.98 -5.59 1.65
N GLU A 18 -5.67 -6.69 1.89
CA GLU A 18 -5.16 -7.70 2.81
C GLU A 18 -3.86 -8.30 2.34
N ARG A 19 -3.77 -8.58 1.06
CA ARG A 19 -2.53 -9.09 0.49
C ARG A 19 -1.41 -8.09 0.59
N SER A 20 -1.72 -6.83 0.35
CA SER A 20 -0.71 -5.79 0.45
C SER A 20 -0.19 -5.67 1.86
N ARG A 21 -1.08 -5.73 2.83
CA ARG A 21 -0.64 -5.67 4.23
C ARG A 21 0.19 -6.88 4.61
N ALA A 22 -0.19 -8.05 4.13
CA ALA A 22 0.57 -9.26 4.43
C ALA A 22 1.97 -9.18 3.82
N SER A 23 2.06 -8.72 2.60
CA SER A 23 3.33 -8.59 1.94
C SER A 23 4.21 -7.57 2.64
N LEU A 24 3.62 -6.44 3.03
CA LEU A 24 4.36 -5.40 3.72
C LEU A 24 4.83 -5.87 5.09
N ALA A 25 3.98 -6.62 5.79
CA ALA A 25 4.36 -7.16 7.09
C ALA A 25 5.59 -8.04 6.97
N ALA A 26 5.62 -8.88 5.95
CA ALA A 26 6.77 -9.74 5.74
C ALA A 26 8.02 -8.95 5.40
N GLU A 27 7.88 -7.93 4.58
CA GLU A 27 9.02 -7.12 4.20
C GLU A 27 9.59 -6.36 5.37
N ILE A 28 8.72 -5.83 6.22
CA ILE A 28 9.17 -5.13 7.41
C ILE A 28 9.90 -6.07 8.33
N ARG A 29 9.33 -7.25 8.55
CA ARG A 29 9.95 -8.21 9.42
C ARG A 29 11.31 -8.66 8.89
N ASP A 30 11.36 -8.96 7.60
CA ASP A 30 12.61 -9.43 7.00
C ASP A 30 13.68 -8.35 7.07
N ALA A 31 13.30 -7.10 6.82
CA ALA A 31 14.28 -6.01 6.90
C ALA A 31 14.79 -5.82 8.32
N ARG A 32 13.88 -5.96 9.29
CA ARG A 32 14.29 -5.82 10.68
C ARG A 32 15.27 -6.91 11.09
N LEU A 33 14.95 -8.14 10.69
CA LEU A 33 15.84 -9.26 11.02
C LEU A 33 17.18 -9.12 10.31
N ALA A 34 17.15 -8.68 9.06
CA ALA A 34 18.39 -8.48 8.33
C ALA A 34 19.24 -7.38 8.96
N ALA A 35 18.61 -6.38 9.55
CA ALA A 35 19.34 -5.33 10.23
C ALA A 35 19.82 -5.75 11.61
N GLY A 36 19.35 -6.87 12.10
CA GLY A 36 19.79 -7.36 13.41
C GLY A 36 19.23 -6.57 14.57
N VAL A 37 18.08 -5.93 14.41
CA VAL A 37 17.52 -5.12 15.49
C VAL A 37 16.22 -5.73 15.99
N GLY A 38 15.86 -5.40 17.22
CA GLY A 38 14.63 -5.93 17.80
C GLY A 38 13.44 -5.04 17.53
N GLN A 39 12.27 -5.58 17.82
CA GLN A 39 11.04 -4.81 17.63
C GLN A 39 11.02 -3.57 18.50
N ARG A 40 11.57 -3.65 19.69
CA ARG A 40 11.60 -2.51 20.59
C ARG A 40 12.44 -1.37 20.02
N HIS A 41 13.53 -1.73 19.37
CA HIS A 41 14.39 -0.74 18.76
C HIS A 41 13.65 0.00 17.64
N VAL A 42 12.97 -0.75 16.79
CA VAL A 42 12.21 -0.15 15.70
C VAL A 42 11.08 0.71 16.24
N ALA A 43 10.39 0.22 17.26
CA ALA A 43 9.30 0.97 17.86
C ALA A 43 9.77 2.31 18.39
N ARG A 44 10.89 2.30 19.09
CA ARG A 44 11.43 3.53 19.64
C ARG A 44 11.81 4.50 18.55
N ALA A 45 12.48 4.02 17.51
CA ALA A 45 12.90 4.88 16.42
C ALA A 45 11.73 5.42 15.63
N ALA A 46 10.66 4.64 15.51
CA ALA A 46 9.49 5.05 14.77
C ALA A 46 8.50 5.87 15.60
N GLY A 47 8.69 5.90 16.91
CA GLY A 47 7.79 6.66 17.77
C GLY A 47 6.47 5.97 18.01
N ILE A 48 6.44 4.66 17.97
CA ILE A 48 5.23 3.88 18.23
C ILE A 48 5.56 2.78 19.22
N SER A 49 4.53 2.11 19.71
CA SER A 49 4.75 1.10 20.72
C SER A 49 5.23 -0.20 20.11
N GLN A 50 5.93 -0.99 20.91
CA GLN A 50 6.41 -2.28 20.45
C GLN A 50 5.24 -3.20 20.12
N SER A 51 4.16 -3.11 20.88
CA SER A 51 3.02 -3.98 20.59
C SER A 51 2.43 -3.69 19.22
N VAL A 52 2.49 -2.44 18.79
CA VAL A 52 2.03 -2.10 17.45
C VAL A 52 2.95 -2.71 16.40
N ILE A 53 4.26 -2.59 16.61
CA ILE A 53 5.22 -3.21 15.68
C ILE A 53 4.96 -4.72 15.60
N SER A 54 4.78 -5.34 16.75
CA SER A 54 4.53 -6.78 16.78
C SER A 54 3.29 -7.15 16.00
N ARG A 55 2.22 -6.40 16.18
CA ARG A 55 0.99 -6.69 15.44
C ARG A 55 1.14 -6.45 13.95
N ILE A 56 1.90 -5.44 13.57
CA ILE A 56 2.13 -5.19 12.17
C ILE A 56 2.88 -6.36 11.54
N GLU A 57 3.92 -6.85 12.21
CA GLU A 57 4.71 -7.94 11.66
C GLU A 57 3.93 -9.24 11.59
N ARG A 58 2.95 -9.41 12.47
CA ARG A 58 2.10 -10.60 12.44
C ARG A 58 0.90 -10.43 11.54
N ASN A 59 0.85 -9.32 10.84
CA ASN A 59 -0.29 -8.98 9.99
C ASN A 59 -1.59 -8.95 10.78
N ALA A 60 -1.52 -8.40 11.99
CA ALA A 60 -2.66 -8.34 12.88
C ALA A 60 -3.09 -6.91 13.16
N ARG A 61 -2.79 -6.00 12.26
CA ARG A 61 -3.19 -4.61 12.40
C ARG A 61 -3.91 -4.17 11.14
N PRO A 62 -5.21 -4.46 11.05
CA PRO A 62 -5.97 -4.16 9.82
C PRO A 62 -6.10 -2.68 9.53
N ASN A 63 -5.93 -1.84 10.53
CA ASN A 63 -6.02 -0.40 10.33
C ASN A 63 -4.65 0.25 10.24
N LEU A 64 -3.68 -0.47 9.76
CA LEU A 64 -2.35 0.09 9.49
C LEU A 64 -2.50 1.25 8.51
N THR A 65 -1.96 2.40 8.86
CA THR A 65 -2.03 3.55 7.98
C THR A 65 -0.80 3.62 7.11
N ILE A 66 -0.93 4.35 6.01
CA ILE A 66 0.21 4.55 5.13
C ILE A 66 1.32 5.28 5.87
N ASP A 67 0.96 6.24 6.71
CA ASP A 67 1.96 7.00 7.45
C ASP A 67 2.74 6.09 8.38
N GLU A 68 2.05 5.25 9.12
CA GLU A 68 2.73 4.32 10.01
C GLU A 68 3.69 3.43 9.24
N ALA A 69 3.21 2.89 8.15
CA ALA A 69 4.02 1.99 7.35
C ALA A 69 5.23 2.70 6.77
N THR A 70 5.04 3.92 6.32
CA THR A 70 6.13 4.68 5.71
C THR A 70 7.21 5.00 6.73
N VAL A 71 6.81 5.37 7.94
CA VAL A 71 7.79 5.69 8.98
C VAL A 71 8.58 4.45 9.37
N ILE A 72 7.89 3.32 9.52
CA ILE A 72 8.58 2.09 9.88
C ILE A 72 9.56 1.68 8.80
N CYS A 73 9.14 1.78 7.56
CA CYS A 73 10.02 1.45 6.45
C CYS A 73 11.24 2.36 6.44
N ALA A 74 11.03 3.64 6.67
CA ALA A 74 12.16 4.57 6.68
C ALA A 74 13.16 4.23 7.77
N VAL A 75 12.66 3.85 8.94
CA VAL A 75 13.53 3.46 10.05
C VAL A 75 14.38 2.25 9.67
N LEU A 76 13.82 1.36 8.85
CA LEU A 76 14.53 0.16 8.46
C LEU A 76 15.31 0.31 7.16
N GLY A 77 15.41 1.52 6.64
CA GLY A 77 16.14 1.73 5.41
C GLY A 77 15.37 1.35 4.16
N LEU A 78 14.07 1.15 4.29
CA LEU A 78 13.23 0.84 3.15
C LEU A 78 12.50 2.09 2.71
N ARG A 79 12.12 2.08 1.46
CA ARG A 79 11.31 3.17 0.94
C ARG A 79 9.97 2.60 0.52
N LEU A 80 8.92 2.98 1.20
CA LEU A 80 7.59 2.56 0.84
C LEU A 80 7.07 3.45 -0.28
N HIS A 81 6.63 2.83 -1.35
CA HIS A 81 6.08 3.56 -2.47
C HIS A 81 4.68 3.06 -2.72
N VAL A 82 3.71 3.96 -2.67
CA VAL A 82 2.32 3.62 -2.87
C VAL A 82 1.83 4.28 -4.14
N LYS A 83 1.20 3.51 -4.99
CA LYS A 83 0.81 3.99 -6.27
C LYS A 83 -0.40 3.22 -6.75
N ALA A 84 -1.29 3.88 -7.43
CA ALA A 84 -2.47 3.24 -8.00
C ALA A 84 -2.30 3.10 -9.50
N TYR A 85 -2.77 2.00 -10.02
CA TYR A 85 -2.68 1.72 -11.44
C TYR A 85 -4.06 1.48 -12.00
N PRO A 86 -4.30 1.81 -13.25
CA PRO A 86 -5.53 1.41 -13.89
C PRO A 86 -5.56 -0.11 -13.96
N ALA A 87 -6.63 -0.69 -13.47
CA ALA A 87 -6.73 -2.14 -13.46
C ALA A 87 -8.19 -2.54 -13.43
N GLY A 88 -8.77 -2.69 -14.56
CA GLY A 88 -10.15 -3.12 -14.66
C GLY A 88 -11.08 -1.97 -14.85
N SER A 89 -12.34 -2.28 -14.83
CA SER A 89 -13.38 -1.30 -15.10
C SER A 89 -13.74 -0.56 -13.84
N PRO A 90 -14.01 0.73 -13.97
CA PRO A 90 -14.48 1.47 -12.79
C PRO A 90 -15.91 1.08 -12.46
N VAL A 91 -16.36 1.57 -11.32
CA VAL A 91 -17.74 1.35 -10.90
C VAL A 91 -18.68 1.98 -11.91
N ARG A 92 -19.79 1.30 -12.20
CA ARG A 92 -20.64 1.71 -13.24
C ARG A 92 -21.80 2.53 -12.81
N ASP A 93 -21.78 3.78 -13.02
CA ASP A 93 -22.96 4.60 -13.11
C ASP A 93 -22.59 5.71 -14.07
N ALA A 94 -23.57 6.46 -14.50
CA ALA A 94 -23.36 7.43 -15.55
C ALA A 94 -22.31 8.46 -15.17
N ALA A 95 -22.39 8.94 -13.96
CA ALA A 95 -21.45 9.96 -13.53
C ALA A 95 -20.04 9.42 -13.44
N GLN A 96 -19.92 8.22 -12.94
CA GLN A 96 -18.61 7.64 -12.79
C GLN A 96 -17.99 7.28 -14.11
N LEU A 97 -18.81 6.86 -15.05
CA LEU A 97 -18.30 6.58 -16.37
C LEU A 97 -17.74 7.82 -17.02
N ARG A 98 -18.43 8.94 -16.85
CA ARG A 98 -17.92 10.18 -17.43
C ARG A 98 -16.62 10.59 -16.80
N VAL A 99 -16.52 10.47 -15.50
CA VAL A 99 -15.30 10.82 -14.79
C VAL A 99 -14.16 9.92 -15.24
N ALA A 100 -14.43 8.64 -15.32
CA ALA A 100 -13.41 7.70 -15.72
C ALA A 100 -12.92 7.99 -17.13
N THR A 101 -13.82 8.33 -18.03
CA THR A 101 -13.44 8.64 -19.38
C THR A 101 -12.53 9.86 -19.42
N ARG A 102 -12.87 10.85 -18.62
CA ARG A 102 -12.09 12.05 -18.57
C ARG A 102 -10.71 11.82 -18.00
N LEU A 103 -10.63 11.01 -17.00
CA LEU A 103 -9.36 10.78 -16.32
C LEU A 103 -8.44 9.83 -17.06
N ARG A 104 -9.03 8.98 -17.86
CA ARG A 104 -8.25 7.94 -18.49
C ARG A 104 -7.05 8.45 -19.29
N PRO A 105 -7.23 9.44 -20.14
CA PRO A 105 -6.09 9.94 -20.88
C PRO A 105 -5.01 10.50 -19.97
N ARG A 106 -5.44 11.22 -18.94
CA ARG A 106 -4.48 11.78 -18.02
C ARG A 106 -3.69 10.71 -17.31
N VAL A 107 -4.38 9.68 -16.90
CA VAL A 107 -3.73 8.60 -16.22
C VAL A 107 -2.70 7.97 -17.13
N SER A 108 -3.04 7.77 -18.37
CA SER A 108 -2.13 7.18 -19.32
C SER A 108 -0.89 8.03 -19.50
N GLU A 109 -1.09 9.29 -19.65
CA GLU A 109 0.05 10.18 -19.82
C GLU A 109 0.93 10.15 -18.59
N SER A 110 0.32 10.25 -17.47
CA SER A 110 1.08 10.22 -16.25
C SER A 110 1.87 8.94 -16.12
N PHE A 111 1.27 7.88 -16.50
CA PHE A 111 1.87 6.59 -16.40
C PHE A 111 3.14 6.54 -17.24
N VAL A 112 3.05 7.00 -18.46
CA VAL A 112 4.18 7.01 -19.36
C VAL A 112 5.29 7.88 -18.79
N TRP A 113 4.94 9.04 -18.32
CA TRP A 113 5.93 9.94 -17.78
C TRP A 113 6.61 9.36 -16.58
N ARG A 114 5.84 8.73 -15.73
CA ARG A 114 6.42 8.14 -14.56
C ARG A 114 7.39 7.05 -14.91
N THR A 115 7.10 6.33 -15.94
CA THR A 115 7.98 5.29 -16.37
C THR A 115 9.31 5.87 -16.78
N GLU A 116 9.27 6.95 -17.51
CA GLU A 116 10.48 7.58 -17.91
C GLU A 116 11.25 8.09 -16.73
N VAL A 117 10.55 8.71 -15.82
CA VAL A 117 11.20 9.22 -14.65
C VAL A 117 11.83 8.10 -13.86
N ALA A 118 11.11 7.03 -13.73
CA ALA A 118 11.63 5.94 -12.96
C ALA A 118 12.89 5.42 -13.58
N VAL A 119 12.92 5.38 -14.87
CA VAL A 119 14.10 4.92 -15.53
C VAL A 119 15.22 5.90 -15.34
N GLY A 120 14.91 7.14 -15.46
CA GLY A 120 15.94 8.11 -15.29
C GLY A 120 16.34 8.22 -13.88
N GLY A 121 15.38 8.00 -13.04
CA GLY A 121 15.65 8.27 -11.72
C GLY A 121 16.42 7.30 -11.01
N PRO A 122 16.49 6.16 -11.41
CA PRO A 122 17.02 5.24 -10.51
C PRO A 122 18.32 5.65 -10.05
N GLY A 123 18.90 6.24 -10.78
CA GLY A 123 20.06 6.64 -10.29
C GLY A 123 19.81 7.50 -9.22
N ASP A 124 18.79 7.88 -9.17
CA ASP A 124 18.52 8.69 -8.24
C ASP A 124 18.61 8.27 -7.06
#